data_80254b2186f1052afce7420656547692
#
_entry.id   80254b2186f1052afce7420656547692
#
_cell.length_a   1.000
_cell.length_b   1.000
_cell.length_c   1.000
_cell.angle_alpha   90.00
_cell.angle_beta   90.00
_cell.angle_gamma   90.00
#
_symmetry.space_group_name_H-M   'P 1'
#
loop_
_entity.id
_entity.type
_entity.pdbx_description
1 polymer ?
#
loop_
_entity_poly.entity_id
_entity_poly.type
_entity_poly.pdbx_seq_one_letter_code
_entity_poly.pdbx_strand_id
1 'polypeptide(L)'
;RQMCIRDSIQRAIDYVASLTPDASGFRGAVLLDQGEFSLSGSIRISASGIVLRGTDKEKTILLKKGVDRGALIYMEGMDDLNVQDTLKVLSHYVPVNARTLEVASGVSLKKGDRVMVTRPSSKEWIASLGCDIFGGGISALGWKEGDMDLTWDRTVCEVNGNQVTLDAPLTVALDTNYGTSSLLTYQWNGRIHDCGVENMTLISDYDKRYPKDEDHCWTGISIEDAENCWVRLVNFKHFAGSAVIVQRTGSKITVEDCISKEPVSEIGGMRRCTFHTLGQQTLFQRCYSEQGIHDFAAGYCAAGPNAFVQCDSYESLGFSGSIDAWACGLLFDVVNIDGHNLTFKNLGQDKNGAGWNTANSLFWQCTAAEIECYAPAKDAMNRAYGCWAQFSGDGEWAQSNNHVQPRSIFYAQLEERLNKECAERARILPRNTSATSSPTVEVAMELAK
;
A
#
# COMPACT_ATOMS: atom_id res chain seq x y z
N ARG A 1 -31.46 -26.59 11.85
CA ARG A 1 -30.99 -25.31 11.26
C ARG A 1 -29.89 -25.62 10.25
N GLN A 2 -30.17 -25.35 8.99
CA GLN A 2 -29.14 -25.42 7.96
C GLN A 2 -28.08 -24.35 8.29
N MET A 3 -26.86 -24.78 8.53
CA MET A 3 -25.76 -23.91 8.95
C MET A 3 -25.33 -23.05 7.77
N CYS A 4 -25.29 -21.73 7.93
CA CYS A 4 -24.79 -20.83 6.89
C CYS A 4 -23.32 -21.16 6.59
N ILE A 5 -22.93 -21.25 5.34
CA ILE A 5 -21.56 -21.58 4.90
C ILE A 5 -20.57 -20.56 5.51
N ARG A 6 -20.94 -19.27 5.50
CA ARG A 6 -20.14 -18.21 6.14
C ARG A 6 -19.86 -18.53 7.61
N ASP A 7 -20.88 -18.95 8.37
CA ASP A 7 -20.71 -19.26 9.80
C ASP A 7 -19.85 -20.50 10.03
N SER A 8 -19.80 -21.40 9.05
CA SER A 8 -18.93 -22.57 9.10
C SER A 8 -17.46 -22.20 8.92
N ILE A 9 -17.17 -21.34 7.94
CA ILE A 9 -15.81 -20.83 7.70
C ILE A 9 -15.37 -19.98 8.89
N GLN A 10 -16.23 -19.08 9.38
CA GLN A 10 -15.89 -18.24 10.53
C GLN A 10 -15.59 -19.08 11.79
N ARG A 11 -16.40 -20.11 12.08
CA ARG A 11 -16.14 -21.00 13.21
C ARG A 11 -14.83 -21.78 13.06
N ALA A 12 -14.45 -22.16 11.86
CA ALA A 12 -13.15 -22.80 11.62
C ALA A 12 -12.00 -21.81 11.92
N ILE A 13 -12.14 -20.55 11.52
CA ILE A 13 -11.19 -19.49 11.84
C ILE A 13 -11.15 -19.26 13.36
N ASP A 14 -12.30 -19.15 14.02
CA ASP A 14 -12.41 -18.93 15.46
C ASP A 14 -11.82 -20.12 16.25
N TYR A 15 -11.99 -21.34 15.75
CA TYR A 15 -11.35 -22.52 16.32
C TYR A 15 -9.83 -22.44 16.23
N VAL A 16 -9.28 -22.12 15.05
CA VAL A 16 -7.83 -21.95 14.86
C VAL A 16 -7.32 -20.81 15.74
N ALA A 17 -8.07 -19.72 15.86
CA ALA A 17 -7.74 -18.60 16.76
C ALA A 17 -7.61 -19.00 18.23
N SER A 18 -8.35 -20.02 18.66
CA SER A 18 -8.28 -20.55 20.05
C SER A 18 -7.07 -21.45 20.33
N LEU A 19 -6.36 -21.89 19.29
CA LEU A 19 -5.18 -22.74 19.44
C LEU A 19 -3.98 -21.95 19.95
N THR A 20 -3.09 -22.63 20.67
CA THR A 20 -1.81 -22.04 21.07
C THR A 20 -0.92 -21.91 19.83
N PRO A 21 -0.28 -20.75 19.58
CA PRO A 21 0.65 -20.61 18.47
C PRO A 21 1.87 -21.52 18.65
N ASP A 22 2.41 -21.99 17.55
CA ASP A 22 3.67 -22.71 17.52
C ASP A 22 4.89 -21.81 17.79
N ALA A 23 6.09 -22.36 17.73
CA ALA A 23 7.34 -21.63 17.98
C ALA A 23 7.60 -20.51 16.95
N SER A 24 6.98 -20.56 15.79
CA SER A 24 7.05 -19.53 14.73
C SER A 24 5.92 -18.51 14.82
N GLY A 25 5.00 -18.63 15.77
CA GLY A 25 3.88 -17.71 15.96
C GLY A 25 2.60 -18.11 15.22
N PHE A 26 2.59 -19.20 14.45
CA PHE A 26 1.42 -19.66 13.71
C PHE A 26 0.49 -20.52 14.57
N ARG A 27 -0.82 -20.30 14.41
CA ARG A 27 -1.88 -21.11 15.02
C ARG A 27 -2.39 -22.18 14.08
N GLY A 28 -2.31 -21.94 12.77
CA GLY A 28 -2.70 -22.89 11.76
C GLY A 28 -3.36 -22.27 10.54
N ALA A 29 -3.82 -23.13 9.64
CA ALA A 29 -4.53 -22.73 8.43
C ALA A 29 -5.95 -23.33 8.42
N VAL A 30 -6.90 -22.52 7.93
CA VAL A 30 -8.21 -23.00 7.51
C VAL A 30 -8.12 -23.26 6.00
N LEU A 31 -8.17 -24.53 5.63
CA LEU A 31 -8.09 -24.99 4.25
C LEU A 31 -9.51 -25.14 3.68
N LEU A 32 -9.80 -24.41 2.60
CA LEU A 32 -11.03 -24.53 1.84
C LEU A 32 -10.80 -25.41 0.63
N ASP A 33 -11.63 -26.42 0.47
CA ASP A 33 -11.57 -27.32 -0.68
C ASP A 33 -12.09 -26.63 -1.95
N GLN A 34 -12.02 -27.32 -3.08
CA GLN A 34 -12.60 -26.84 -4.33
C GLN A 34 -14.12 -26.75 -4.19
N GLY A 35 -14.70 -25.69 -4.73
CA GLY A 35 -16.13 -25.44 -4.71
C GLY A 35 -16.45 -23.94 -4.63
N GLU A 36 -17.72 -23.62 -4.84
CA GLU A 36 -18.23 -22.27 -4.69
C GLU A 36 -18.94 -22.14 -3.33
N PHE A 37 -18.44 -21.24 -2.52
CA PHE A 37 -18.95 -20.93 -1.19
C PHE A 37 -19.71 -19.59 -1.20
N SER A 38 -21.03 -19.65 -1.25
CA SER A 38 -21.87 -18.45 -1.21
C SER A 38 -21.98 -17.90 0.22
N LEU A 39 -21.59 -16.63 0.38
CA LEU A 39 -21.49 -15.94 1.67
C LEU A 39 -22.48 -14.77 1.74
N SER A 40 -23.33 -14.73 2.76
CA SER A 40 -24.24 -13.61 3.04
C SER A 40 -23.64 -12.56 3.99
N GLY A 41 -22.43 -12.74 4.46
CA GLY A 41 -21.71 -11.82 5.36
C GLY A 41 -20.21 -11.88 5.13
N SER A 42 -19.46 -11.06 5.83
CA SER A 42 -18.01 -10.99 5.75
C SER A 42 -17.34 -12.04 6.63
N ILE A 43 -16.10 -12.39 6.28
CA ILE A 43 -15.20 -13.22 7.07
C ILE A 43 -14.24 -12.28 7.80
N ARG A 44 -13.88 -12.63 9.06
CA ARG A 44 -12.93 -11.87 9.86
C ARG A 44 -11.79 -12.76 10.37
N ILE A 45 -10.57 -12.27 10.20
CA ILE A 45 -9.35 -12.83 10.80
C ILE A 45 -8.88 -11.78 11.81
N SER A 46 -9.11 -12.03 13.11
CA SER A 46 -8.86 -11.07 14.18
C SER A 46 -7.90 -11.62 15.26
N ALA A 47 -7.13 -12.66 14.92
CA ALA A 47 -6.08 -13.19 15.77
C ALA A 47 -4.84 -13.51 14.92
N SER A 48 -3.66 -13.33 15.51
CA SER A 48 -2.38 -13.57 14.83
C SER A 48 -2.15 -15.04 14.46
N GLY A 49 -1.34 -15.26 13.42
CA GLY A 49 -0.88 -16.60 13.04
C GLY A 49 -1.92 -17.47 12.34
N ILE A 50 -2.89 -16.88 11.65
CA ILE A 50 -3.96 -17.60 10.95
C ILE A 50 -3.85 -17.42 9.45
N VAL A 51 -3.91 -18.53 8.71
CA VAL A 51 -3.95 -18.51 7.24
C VAL A 51 -5.28 -19.06 6.74
N LEU A 52 -6.00 -18.28 5.91
CA LEU A 52 -7.13 -18.76 5.15
C LEU A 52 -6.63 -19.13 3.74
N ARG A 53 -6.73 -20.39 3.37
CA ARG A 53 -6.14 -20.94 2.14
C ARG A 53 -7.13 -21.76 1.35
N GLY A 54 -7.20 -21.53 0.04
CA GLY A 54 -7.87 -22.43 -0.90
C GLY A 54 -6.93 -23.53 -1.38
N THR A 55 -7.49 -24.65 -1.81
CA THR A 55 -6.71 -25.72 -2.44
C THR A 55 -6.32 -25.44 -3.87
N ASP A 56 -7.07 -24.54 -4.55
CA ASP A 56 -6.85 -24.19 -5.95
C ASP A 56 -7.42 -22.80 -6.22
N LYS A 57 -6.58 -21.87 -6.72
CA LYS A 57 -6.99 -20.46 -6.90
C LYS A 57 -8.15 -20.28 -7.90
N GLU A 58 -8.30 -21.17 -8.87
CA GLU A 58 -9.36 -21.09 -9.87
C GLU A 58 -10.65 -21.82 -9.45
N LYS A 59 -10.56 -22.75 -8.51
CA LYS A 59 -11.66 -23.65 -8.16
C LYS A 59 -12.17 -23.47 -6.73
N THR A 60 -11.40 -22.83 -5.84
CA THR A 60 -11.88 -22.44 -4.52
C THR A 60 -12.43 -21.01 -4.61
N ILE A 61 -13.74 -20.87 -4.62
CA ILE A 61 -14.43 -19.61 -4.91
C ILE A 61 -15.25 -19.17 -3.70
N LEU A 62 -14.99 -17.96 -3.19
CA LEU A 62 -15.85 -17.28 -2.22
C LEU A 62 -16.72 -16.24 -2.95
N LEU A 63 -18.02 -16.47 -3.01
CA LEU A 63 -18.99 -15.60 -3.65
C LEU A 63 -19.76 -14.79 -2.59
N LYS A 64 -19.46 -13.50 -2.47
CA LYS A 64 -20.16 -12.58 -1.56
C LYS A 64 -21.48 -12.14 -2.16
N LYS A 65 -22.57 -12.42 -1.50
CA LYS A 65 -23.93 -12.02 -1.87
C LYS A 65 -24.48 -10.92 -0.94
N GLY A 66 -25.45 -10.20 -1.45
CA GLY A 66 -26.16 -9.15 -0.71
C GLY A 66 -25.68 -7.76 -1.06
N VAL A 67 -26.34 -6.76 -0.48
CA VAL A 67 -26.17 -5.34 -0.81
C VAL A 67 -25.19 -4.60 0.13
N ASP A 68 -24.47 -5.34 0.94
CA ASP A 68 -23.46 -4.79 1.85
C ASP A 68 -22.21 -4.33 1.08
N ARG A 69 -21.92 -3.04 1.15
CA ARG A 69 -20.77 -2.40 0.48
C ARG A 69 -19.43 -2.59 1.19
N GLY A 70 -19.36 -3.31 2.30
CA GLY A 70 -18.13 -3.55 3.05
C GLY A 70 -17.14 -4.45 2.33
N ALA A 71 -16.19 -5.04 3.08
CA ALA A 71 -15.23 -5.99 2.56
C ALA A 71 -15.75 -7.44 2.69
N LEU A 72 -15.31 -8.31 1.78
CA LEU A 72 -15.57 -9.74 1.88
C LEU A 72 -14.75 -10.36 3.01
N ILE A 73 -13.46 -10.03 3.10
CA ILE A 73 -12.57 -10.48 4.16
C ILE A 73 -11.97 -9.27 4.87
N TYR A 74 -12.09 -9.24 6.19
CA TYR A 74 -11.36 -8.33 7.07
C TYR A 74 -10.24 -9.08 7.77
N MET A 75 -9.02 -8.60 7.61
CA MET A 75 -7.83 -8.99 8.36
C MET A 75 -7.55 -7.82 9.31
N GLU A 76 -8.09 -7.89 10.52
CA GLU A 76 -8.32 -6.71 11.36
C GLU A 76 -8.01 -7.00 12.83
N GLY A 77 -7.04 -6.28 13.39
CA GLY A 77 -6.76 -6.28 14.82
C GLY A 77 -7.70 -5.40 15.62
N MET A 78 -7.21 -4.91 16.75
CA MET A 78 -7.90 -3.90 17.58
C MET A 78 -7.01 -2.67 17.73
N ASP A 79 -7.59 -1.50 17.57
CA ASP A 79 -6.93 -0.22 17.84
C ASP A 79 -6.86 0.05 19.35
N ASP A 80 -5.97 -0.68 20.03
CA ASP A 80 -5.64 -0.49 21.44
C ASP A 80 -4.22 0.09 21.63
N LEU A 81 -3.75 0.85 20.62
CA LEU A 81 -2.47 1.53 20.67
C LEU A 81 -2.36 2.44 21.90
N ASN A 82 -1.34 2.21 22.71
CA ASN A 82 -1.07 2.98 23.91
C ASN A 82 0.35 3.55 23.90
N VAL A 83 0.48 4.85 23.70
CA VAL A 83 1.77 5.57 23.78
C VAL A 83 2.22 5.58 25.24
N GLN A 84 3.48 5.18 25.46
CA GLN A 84 4.09 5.13 26.80
C GLN A 84 4.91 6.40 27.07
N ASP A 85 5.92 6.64 26.24
CA ASP A 85 6.84 7.76 26.40
C ASP A 85 6.98 8.55 25.11
N THR A 86 7.33 9.83 25.24
CA THR A 86 7.57 10.73 24.11
C THR A 86 8.95 11.36 24.27
N LEU A 87 9.85 11.08 23.37
CA LEU A 87 11.19 11.61 23.30
C LEU A 87 11.30 12.63 22.17
N LYS A 88 11.79 13.82 22.47
CA LYS A 88 12.06 14.85 21.47
C LYS A 88 13.20 14.39 20.56
N VAL A 89 13.07 14.57 19.23
CA VAL A 89 14.19 14.50 18.30
C VAL A 89 15.04 15.75 18.46
N LEU A 90 16.34 15.58 18.70
CA LEU A 90 17.26 16.68 19.01
C LEU A 90 17.94 17.26 17.77
N SER A 91 18.10 16.46 16.72
CA SER A 91 18.71 16.91 15.47
C SER A 91 17.91 18.07 14.86
N HIS A 92 18.59 19.15 14.51
CA HIS A 92 17.95 20.30 13.85
C HIS A 92 17.38 19.90 12.48
N TYR A 93 18.10 19.05 11.75
CA TYR A 93 17.69 18.52 10.46
C TYR A 93 18.05 17.04 10.36
N VAL A 94 17.07 16.23 9.94
CA VAL A 94 17.26 14.81 9.61
C VAL A 94 16.87 14.65 8.14
N PRO A 95 17.80 14.28 7.26
CA PRO A 95 17.50 14.20 5.82
C PRO A 95 16.56 13.04 5.49
N VAL A 96 15.92 13.14 4.33
CA VAL A 96 15.18 12.03 3.71
C VAL A 96 16.10 10.80 3.60
N ASN A 97 15.56 9.62 3.79
CA ASN A 97 16.25 8.33 3.82
C ASN A 97 17.17 8.11 5.04
N ALA A 98 17.20 9.01 6.01
CA ALA A 98 17.88 8.75 7.26
C ALA A 98 17.21 7.62 8.04
N ARG A 99 18.04 6.80 8.69
CA ARG A 99 17.62 5.75 9.62
C ARG A 99 18.05 6.01 11.04
N THR A 100 18.97 6.95 11.24
CA THR A 100 19.50 7.28 12.57
C THR A 100 19.02 8.64 13.01
N LEU A 101 18.51 8.72 14.22
CA LEU A 101 18.02 9.92 14.87
C LEU A 101 18.76 10.16 16.17
N GLU A 102 18.97 11.41 16.53
CA GLU A 102 19.39 11.79 17.89
C GLU A 102 18.13 12.17 18.68
N VAL A 103 17.91 11.52 19.82
CA VAL A 103 16.72 11.72 20.66
C VAL A 103 17.11 12.17 22.07
N ALA A 104 16.19 12.84 22.75
CA ALA A 104 16.40 13.25 24.13
C ALA A 104 16.56 12.01 25.04
N SER A 105 17.39 12.13 26.05
CA SER A 105 17.51 11.11 27.09
C SER A 105 16.24 11.07 27.95
N GLY A 106 15.94 9.92 28.53
CA GLY A 106 14.80 9.75 29.45
C GLY A 106 14.24 8.36 29.50
N VAL A 107 14.42 7.59 28.43
CA VAL A 107 13.96 6.20 28.32
C VAL A 107 15.10 5.32 27.84
N SER A 108 15.25 4.15 28.42
CA SER A 108 16.25 3.18 27.99
C SER A 108 15.71 2.38 26.81
N LEU A 109 16.05 2.82 25.60
CA LEU A 109 15.75 2.10 24.36
C LEU A 109 16.78 0.98 24.13
N LYS A 110 16.35 -0.10 23.52
CA LYS A 110 17.19 -1.24 23.12
C LYS A 110 16.80 -1.76 21.74
N LYS A 111 17.68 -2.53 21.14
CA LYS A 111 17.40 -3.26 19.90
C LYS A 111 16.15 -4.12 20.06
N GLY A 112 15.24 -4.03 19.08
CA GLY A 112 13.97 -4.73 19.02
C GLY A 112 12.79 -3.93 19.56
N ASP A 113 13.01 -2.82 20.24
CA ASP A 113 11.91 -1.97 20.72
C ASP A 113 11.12 -1.39 19.54
N ARG A 114 9.82 -1.33 19.73
CA ARG A 114 8.89 -0.73 18.75
C ARG A 114 8.72 0.75 19.10
N VAL A 115 8.87 1.57 18.08
CA VAL A 115 8.78 3.02 18.21
C VAL A 115 8.01 3.63 17.05
N MET A 116 7.41 4.80 17.30
CA MET A 116 6.86 5.64 16.25
C MET A 116 7.63 6.95 16.19
N VAL A 117 8.00 7.37 14.99
CA VAL A 117 8.54 8.71 14.75
C VAL A 117 7.42 9.56 14.19
N THR A 118 7.18 10.73 14.79
CA THR A 118 6.14 11.66 14.33
C THR A 118 6.76 12.94 13.77
N ARG A 119 6.17 13.43 12.69
CA ARG A 119 6.51 14.72 12.07
C ARG A 119 5.23 15.54 11.95
N PRO A 120 5.18 16.72 12.61
CA PRO A 120 4.03 17.61 12.49
C PRO A 120 4.00 18.30 11.11
N SER A 121 2.83 18.69 10.68
CA SER A 121 2.60 19.56 9.53
C SER A 121 2.23 20.96 10.01
N SER A 122 3.23 21.84 10.14
CA SER A 122 3.02 23.20 10.59
C SER A 122 2.45 24.10 9.49
N LYS A 123 1.90 25.24 9.89
CA LYS A 123 1.38 26.26 8.97
C LYS A 123 2.47 26.76 8.02
N GLU A 124 3.66 26.97 8.53
CA GLU A 124 4.82 27.46 7.77
C GLU A 124 5.24 26.46 6.70
N TRP A 125 5.25 25.18 7.04
CA TRP A 125 5.53 24.11 6.07
C TRP A 125 4.43 24.00 5.00
N ILE A 126 3.16 24.03 5.40
CA ILE A 126 2.02 23.98 4.48
C ILE A 126 2.08 25.16 3.51
N ALA A 127 2.32 26.38 4.01
CA ALA A 127 2.46 27.57 3.20
C ALA A 127 3.66 27.50 2.24
N SER A 128 4.78 26.90 2.67
CA SER A 128 5.96 26.73 1.81
C SER A 128 5.71 25.83 0.60
N LEU A 129 4.71 24.94 0.68
CA LEU A 129 4.26 24.08 -0.42
C LEU A 129 3.12 24.70 -1.25
N GLY A 130 2.60 25.89 -0.88
CA GLY A 130 1.46 26.52 -1.50
C GLY A 130 0.16 25.72 -1.34
N CYS A 131 0.04 24.98 -0.23
CA CYS A 131 -1.10 24.12 0.07
C CYS A 131 -2.04 24.68 1.14
N ASP A 132 -1.82 25.89 1.61
CA ASP A 132 -2.65 26.58 2.59
C ASP A 132 -3.98 27.11 1.99
N ILE A 133 -3.98 27.42 0.70
CA ILE A 133 -5.15 27.92 -0.03
C ILE A 133 -5.21 27.32 -1.43
N PHE A 134 -6.32 26.65 -1.76
CA PHE A 134 -6.61 26.18 -3.09
C PHE A 134 -7.71 27.01 -3.75
N GLY A 135 -7.50 27.43 -5.01
CA GLY A 135 -8.46 28.18 -5.82
C GLY A 135 -8.50 29.68 -5.53
N GLY A 136 -9.40 30.40 -6.14
CA GLY A 136 -9.45 31.86 -6.21
C GLY A 136 -9.96 32.58 -4.96
N GLY A 137 -9.50 32.29 -3.80
CA GLY A 137 -9.75 33.06 -2.57
C GLY A 137 -11.14 32.92 -1.93
N ILE A 138 -12.01 32.10 -2.47
CA ILE A 138 -13.36 31.86 -1.91
C ILE A 138 -13.44 30.50 -1.22
N SER A 139 -12.56 29.57 -1.52
CA SER A 139 -12.63 28.23 -0.97
C SER A 139 -11.97 28.17 0.39
N ALA A 140 -12.67 27.59 1.34
CA ALA A 140 -12.11 27.13 2.60
C ALA A 140 -11.21 25.88 2.43
N LEU A 141 -10.92 25.48 1.19
CA LEU A 141 -10.07 24.36 0.87
C LEU A 141 -8.61 24.77 1.03
N GLY A 142 -7.84 23.91 1.60
CA GLY A 142 -6.42 24.06 1.89
C GLY A 142 -6.09 23.19 3.08
N TRP A 143 -4.84 22.78 3.19
CA TRP A 143 -4.39 22.01 4.34
C TRP A 143 -4.34 22.88 5.59
N LYS A 144 -4.69 22.31 6.69
CA LYS A 144 -4.59 22.92 8.00
C LYS A 144 -3.47 22.26 8.80
N GLU A 145 -2.96 22.99 9.76
CA GLU A 145 -1.98 22.47 10.71
C GLU A 145 -2.47 21.16 11.34
N GLY A 146 -1.65 20.12 11.27
CA GLY A 146 -1.96 18.76 11.73
C GLY A 146 -2.60 17.83 10.70
N ASP A 147 -3.15 18.34 9.57
CA ASP A 147 -3.82 17.51 8.58
C ASP A 147 -2.88 16.51 7.90
N MET A 148 -1.63 16.90 7.70
CA MET A 148 -0.61 16.10 6.98
C MET A 148 0.49 15.59 7.91
N ASP A 149 0.17 15.36 9.17
CA ASP A 149 1.10 14.76 10.12
C ASP A 149 1.47 13.34 9.66
N LEU A 150 2.75 13.02 9.73
CA LEU A 150 3.26 11.70 9.41
C LEU A 150 3.70 10.96 10.65
N THR A 151 3.42 9.68 10.67
CA THR A 151 3.86 8.74 11.71
C THR A 151 4.48 7.52 11.07
N TRP A 152 5.75 7.27 11.37
CA TRP A 152 6.47 6.09 10.92
C TRP A 152 6.57 5.08 12.06
N ASP A 153 5.99 3.93 11.89
CA ASP A 153 6.15 2.78 12.79
C ASP A 153 7.44 2.04 12.43
N ARG A 154 8.34 1.91 13.38
CA ARG A 154 9.70 1.39 13.17
C ARG A 154 10.11 0.46 14.30
N THR A 155 11.15 -0.33 14.03
CA THR A 155 11.83 -1.14 15.03
C THR A 155 13.24 -0.61 15.24
N VAL A 156 13.66 -0.50 16.48
CA VAL A 156 15.02 -0.09 16.84
C VAL A 156 16.01 -1.20 16.47
N CYS A 157 16.98 -0.89 15.62
CA CYS A 157 18.05 -1.80 15.21
C CYS A 157 19.29 -1.68 16.11
N GLU A 158 19.60 -0.45 16.53
CA GLU A 158 20.78 -0.14 17.31
C GLU A 158 20.54 1.12 18.15
N VAL A 159 21.15 1.18 19.32
CA VAL A 159 21.19 2.36 20.18
C VAL A 159 22.63 2.63 20.60
N ASN A 160 23.11 3.86 20.35
CA ASN A 160 24.44 4.31 20.74
C ASN A 160 24.33 5.70 21.40
N GLY A 161 24.33 5.71 22.73
CA GLY A 161 24.04 6.94 23.49
C GLY A 161 22.64 7.45 23.18
N ASN A 162 22.55 8.67 22.67
CA ASN A 162 21.28 9.29 22.23
C ASN A 162 20.92 8.98 20.76
N GLN A 163 21.77 8.26 20.04
CA GLN A 163 21.50 7.90 18.66
C GLN A 163 20.73 6.59 18.59
N VAL A 164 19.60 6.63 17.87
CA VAL A 164 18.71 5.47 17.64
C VAL A 164 18.66 5.20 16.15
N THR A 165 19.01 3.97 15.76
CA THR A 165 18.95 3.51 14.38
C THR A 165 17.72 2.63 14.16
N LEU A 166 16.95 2.94 13.12
CA LEU A 166 15.66 2.33 12.77
C LEU A 166 15.84 1.25 11.69
N ASP A 167 14.89 0.31 11.61
CA ASP A 167 14.86 -0.77 10.63
C ASP A 167 14.58 -0.28 9.19
N ALA A 168 13.84 0.80 9.04
CA ALA A 168 13.53 1.41 7.75
C ALA A 168 13.71 2.94 7.80
N PRO A 169 14.01 3.58 6.65
CA PRO A 169 14.26 5.02 6.59
C PRO A 169 13.00 5.85 6.83
N LEU A 170 13.21 7.12 7.15
CA LEU A 170 12.20 8.17 7.09
C LEU A 170 12.04 8.62 5.64
N THR A 171 10.82 8.78 5.21
CA THR A 171 10.47 9.12 3.81
C THR A 171 10.36 10.62 3.55
N VAL A 172 10.40 11.42 4.62
CA VAL A 172 10.42 12.89 4.57
C VAL A 172 11.44 13.40 5.58
N ALA A 173 12.09 14.52 5.28
CA ALA A 173 13.01 15.17 6.19
C ALA A 173 12.31 15.68 7.46
N LEU A 174 13.00 15.61 8.59
CA LEU A 174 12.61 16.29 9.81
C LEU A 174 13.40 17.60 9.88
N ASP A 175 12.70 18.71 10.01
CA ASP A 175 13.29 20.05 10.09
C ASP A 175 12.61 20.85 11.20
N THR A 176 13.40 21.26 12.19
CA THR A 176 12.88 22.02 13.34
C THR A 176 12.34 23.40 12.98
N ASN A 177 12.66 23.92 11.78
CA ASN A 177 12.03 25.15 11.26
C ASN A 177 10.53 24.97 11.02
N TYR A 178 10.09 23.72 10.80
CA TYR A 178 8.70 23.37 10.53
C TYR A 178 8.02 22.61 11.68
N GLY A 179 8.67 22.53 12.81
CA GLY A 179 8.10 21.89 13.99
C GLY A 179 9.01 20.84 14.62
N THR A 180 8.68 20.47 15.85
CA THR A 180 9.45 19.48 16.60
C THR A 180 8.92 18.09 16.35
N SER A 181 9.77 17.20 15.87
CA SER A 181 9.48 15.78 15.72
C SER A 181 9.76 15.02 17.02
N SER A 182 9.08 13.90 17.20
CA SER A 182 9.19 13.07 18.40
C SER A 182 9.34 11.60 18.05
N LEU A 183 10.00 10.86 18.92
CA LEU A 183 10.03 9.41 18.94
C LEU A 183 9.18 8.93 20.11
N LEU A 184 8.19 8.09 19.82
CA LEU A 184 7.23 7.56 20.79
C LEU A 184 7.55 6.10 21.06
N THR A 185 7.57 5.68 22.33
CA THR A 185 7.46 4.27 22.67
C THR A 185 5.98 3.91 22.86
N TYR A 186 5.61 2.70 22.53
CA TYR A 186 4.21 2.31 22.59
C TYR A 186 4.02 0.81 22.88
N GLN A 187 2.81 0.46 23.28
CA GLN A 187 2.30 -0.90 23.35
C GLN A 187 1.05 -1.01 22.46
N TRP A 188 0.94 -2.10 21.71
CA TRP A 188 -0.19 -2.39 20.85
C TRP A 188 -0.49 -3.88 20.85
N ASN A 189 -1.23 -4.33 21.87
CA ASN A 189 -1.48 -5.76 22.09
C ASN A 189 -2.54 -6.34 21.13
N GLY A 190 -3.47 -5.50 20.69
CA GLY A 190 -4.54 -5.88 19.77
C GLY A 190 -4.13 -5.96 18.31
N ARG A 191 -2.91 -5.50 17.94
CA ARG A 191 -2.40 -5.61 16.58
C ARG A 191 -2.15 -7.06 16.21
N ILE A 192 -2.81 -7.53 15.16
CA ILE A 192 -2.56 -8.89 14.65
C ILE A 192 -1.33 -8.94 13.74
N HIS A 193 -0.72 -10.11 13.66
CA HIS A 193 0.46 -10.34 12.81
C HIS A 193 0.50 -11.77 12.26
N ASP A 194 1.30 -11.96 11.20
CA ASP A 194 1.53 -13.26 10.57
C ASP A 194 0.23 -13.94 10.11
N CYS A 195 -0.67 -13.16 9.49
CA CYS A 195 -1.92 -13.65 8.91
C CYS A 195 -1.85 -13.64 7.38
N GLY A 196 -2.53 -14.59 6.74
CA GLY A 196 -2.53 -14.70 5.29
C GLY A 196 -3.87 -15.10 4.69
N VAL A 197 -4.12 -14.62 3.45
CA VAL A 197 -5.19 -15.10 2.58
C VAL A 197 -4.56 -15.51 1.26
N GLU A 198 -4.78 -16.74 0.85
CA GLU A 198 -4.08 -17.26 -0.33
C GLU A 198 -4.83 -18.33 -1.11
N ASN A 199 -4.51 -18.39 -2.42
CA ASN A 199 -4.86 -19.47 -3.33
C ASN A 199 -6.36 -19.68 -3.51
N MET A 200 -7.12 -18.61 -3.83
CA MET A 200 -8.57 -18.65 -4.06
C MET A 200 -9.05 -17.54 -5.00
N THR A 201 -10.30 -17.65 -5.41
CA THR A 201 -11.03 -16.59 -6.14
C THR A 201 -12.07 -15.96 -5.23
N LEU A 202 -12.08 -14.64 -5.17
CA LEU A 202 -13.07 -13.82 -4.47
C LEU A 202 -13.97 -13.12 -5.49
N ILE A 203 -15.28 -13.25 -5.36
CA ILE A 203 -16.24 -12.65 -6.27
C ILE A 203 -17.26 -11.84 -5.49
N SER A 204 -17.53 -10.61 -5.93
CA SER A 204 -18.69 -9.83 -5.50
C SER A 204 -19.87 -10.09 -6.44
N ASP A 205 -20.95 -10.67 -5.93
CA ASP A 205 -22.19 -10.82 -6.69
C ASP A 205 -22.91 -9.48 -6.80
N TYR A 206 -23.48 -9.18 -7.95
CA TYR A 206 -24.16 -7.92 -8.22
C TYR A 206 -25.41 -8.14 -9.07
N ASP A 207 -26.31 -7.16 -9.13
CA ASP A 207 -27.49 -7.24 -9.97
C ASP A 207 -27.14 -7.01 -11.44
N LYS A 208 -27.07 -8.09 -12.20
CA LYS A 208 -26.69 -8.07 -13.63
C LYS A 208 -27.64 -7.26 -14.52
N ARG A 209 -28.81 -6.86 -14.02
CA ARG A 209 -29.69 -5.93 -14.74
C ARG A 209 -29.13 -4.51 -14.79
N TYR A 210 -28.21 -4.20 -13.86
CA TYR A 210 -27.57 -2.89 -13.74
C TYR A 210 -26.05 -3.06 -13.94
N PRO A 211 -25.50 -2.77 -15.15
CA PRO A 211 -24.08 -2.99 -15.45
C PRO A 211 -23.12 -2.17 -14.56
N LYS A 212 -23.64 -1.16 -13.87
CA LYS A 212 -22.91 -0.29 -12.95
C LYS A 212 -23.50 -0.35 -11.54
N ASP A 213 -24.04 -1.50 -11.16
CA ASP A 213 -24.55 -1.72 -9.81
C ASP A 213 -23.46 -1.39 -8.78
N GLU A 214 -23.87 -0.76 -7.69
CA GLU A 214 -22.98 -0.48 -6.56
C GLU A 214 -23.53 -1.00 -5.23
N ASP A 215 -24.73 -1.59 -5.27
CA ASP A 215 -25.33 -2.22 -4.10
C ASP A 215 -24.85 -3.66 -3.96
N HIS A 216 -23.51 -3.81 -3.86
CA HIS A 216 -22.82 -5.06 -3.65
C HIS A 216 -21.49 -4.84 -2.90
N CYS A 217 -20.71 -5.89 -2.68
CA CYS A 217 -19.46 -5.80 -1.95
C CYS A 217 -18.42 -4.96 -2.71
N TRP A 218 -17.86 -3.97 -2.03
CA TRP A 218 -16.90 -3.03 -2.65
C TRP A 218 -15.46 -3.49 -2.55
N THR A 219 -15.10 -4.20 -1.49
CA THR A 219 -13.71 -4.53 -1.20
C THR A 219 -13.51 -6.04 -1.07
N GLY A 220 -12.50 -6.57 -1.74
CA GLY A 220 -12.13 -7.97 -1.57
C GLY A 220 -11.56 -8.24 -0.19
N ILE A 221 -10.43 -7.62 0.12
CA ILE A 221 -9.74 -7.78 1.40
C ILE A 221 -9.35 -6.40 1.96
N SER A 222 -9.74 -6.13 3.21
CA SER A 222 -9.29 -4.96 3.99
C SER A 222 -8.35 -5.41 5.10
N ILE A 223 -7.20 -4.73 5.24
CA ILE A 223 -6.16 -5.05 6.22
C ILE A 223 -5.95 -3.84 7.11
N GLU A 224 -6.21 -3.99 8.42
CA GLU A 224 -6.17 -2.91 9.41
C GLU A 224 -5.62 -3.42 10.74
N ASP A 225 -4.91 -2.57 11.49
CA ASP A 225 -4.28 -2.95 12.77
C ASP A 225 -3.49 -4.27 12.67
N ALA A 226 -2.69 -4.38 11.60
CA ALA A 226 -2.05 -5.62 11.20
C ALA A 226 -0.60 -5.41 10.76
N GLU A 227 0.25 -6.40 11.01
CA GLU A 227 1.66 -6.40 10.63
C GLU A 227 2.10 -7.75 10.10
N ASN A 228 3.09 -7.78 9.18
CA ASN A 228 3.64 -9.02 8.60
C ASN A 228 2.57 -9.93 7.99
N CYS A 229 1.54 -9.36 7.38
CA CYS A 229 0.46 -10.12 6.77
C CYS A 229 0.61 -10.18 5.25
N TRP A 230 -0.09 -11.11 4.60
CA TRP A 230 0.01 -11.26 3.16
C TRP A 230 -1.29 -11.67 2.48
N VAL A 231 -1.36 -11.34 1.20
CA VAL A 231 -2.35 -11.83 0.24
C VAL A 231 -1.59 -12.32 -0.98
N ARG A 232 -1.77 -13.59 -1.38
CA ARG A 232 -1.08 -14.10 -2.54
C ARG A 232 -1.92 -15.11 -3.33
N LEU A 233 -1.70 -15.15 -4.65
CA LEU A 233 -2.40 -16.06 -5.55
C LEU A 233 -3.93 -15.96 -5.40
N VAL A 234 -4.46 -14.73 -5.32
CA VAL A 234 -5.89 -14.45 -5.18
C VAL A 234 -6.40 -13.75 -6.43
N ASN A 235 -7.47 -14.29 -7.00
CA ASN A 235 -8.21 -13.65 -8.08
C ASN A 235 -9.40 -12.88 -7.50
N PHE A 236 -9.63 -11.67 -7.99
CA PHE A 236 -10.72 -10.78 -7.57
C PHE A 236 -11.61 -10.46 -8.77
N LYS A 237 -12.94 -10.53 -8.58
CA LYS A 237 -13.90 -10.15 -9.62
C LYS A 237 -15.02 -9.28 -9.08
N HIS A 238 -15.39 -8.28 -9.85
CA HIS A 238 -16.56 -7.42 -9.70
C HIS A 238 -16.51 -6.43 -8.53
N PHE A 239 -15.41 -6.30 -7.79
CA PHE A 239 -15.35 -5.35 -6.66
C PHE A 239 -15.41 -3.90 -7.16
N ALA A 240 -16.28 -3.10 -6.54
CA ALA A 240 -16.51 -1.71 -6.92
C ALA A 240 -15.42 -0.76 -6.41
N GLY A 241 -14.79 -1.08 -5.29
CA GLY A 241 -13.75 -0.29 -4.63
C GLY A 241 -12.37 -0.86 -4.84
N SER A 242 -11.91 -1.74 -3.96
CA SER A 242 -10.56 -2.30 -4.00
C SER A 242 -10.56 -3.83 -3.99
N ALA A 243 -9.64 -4.42 -4.74
CA ALA A 243 -9.31 -5.84 -4.57
C ALA A 243 -8.66 -6.05 -3.19
N VAL A 244 -7.62 -5.27 -2.89
CA VAL A 244 -6.96 -5.23 -1.59
C VAL A 244 -6.74 -3.78 -1.18
N ILE A 245 -7.15 -3.44 0.03
CA ILE A 245 -6.80 -2.18 0.68
C ILE A 245 -6.04 -2.43 1.98
N VAL A 246 -4.87 -1.80 2.10
CA VAL A 246 -4.12 -1.73 3.35
C VAL A 246 -4.43 -0.40 4.00
N GLN A 247 -5.08 -0.42 5.14
CA GLN A 247 -5.45 0.77 5.90
C GLN A 247 -4.21 1.40 6.56
N ARG A 248 -4.35 2.62 7.08
CA ARG A 248 -3.25 3.43 7.64
C ARG A 248 -2.42 2.70 8.71
N THR A 249 -3.03 1.85 9.48
CA THR A 249 -2.42 1.08 10.56
C THR A 249 -1.78 -0.23 10.12
N GLY A 250 -1.88 -0.57 8.83
CA GLY A 250 -1.21 -1.71 8.24
C GLY A 250 0.28 -1.45 7.99
N SER A 251 1.14 -2.39 8.35
CA SER A 251 2.59 -2.29 8.16
C SER A 251 3.18 -3.64 7.75
N LYS A 252 4.22 -3.60 6.88
CA LYS A 252 4.90 -4.82 6.40
C LYS A 252 3.93 -5.83 5.78
N ILE A 253 3.06 -5.34 4.91
CA ILE A 253 2.07 -6.15 4.20
C ILE A 253 2.60 -6.47 2.80
N THR A 254 2.50 -7.74 2.40
CA THR A 254 2.85 -8.19 1.05
C THR A 254 1.61 -8.68 0.31
N VAL A 255 1.37 -8.11 -0.87
CA VAL A 255 0.32 -8.54 -1.81
C VAL A 255 1.03 -8.99 -3.09
N GLU A 256 0.93 -10.28 -3.44
CA GLU A 256 1.69 -10.81 -4.56
C GLU A 256 0.90 -11.81 -5.42
N ASP A 257 1.22 -11.80 -6.72
CA ASP A 257 0.63 -12.74 -7.69
C ASP A 257 -0.91 -12.73 -7.68
N CYS A 258 -1.48 -11.51 -7.54
CA CYS A 258 -2.92 -11.28 -7.47
C CYS A 258 -3.44 -10.67 -8.78
N ILE A 259 -4.66 -11.04 -9.16
CA ILE A 259 -5.31 -10.60 -10.39
C ILE A 259 -6.69 -10.01 -10.05
N SER A 260 -6.98 -8.80 -10.52
CA SER A 260 -8.30 -8.18 -10.38
C SER A 260 -8.90 -7.88 -11.75
N LYS A 261 -10.12 -8.34 -12.00
CA LYS A 261 -10.81 -8.24 -13.30
C LYS A 261 -12.27 -7.85 -13.14
N GLU A 262 -12.79 -7.28 -14.22
CA GLU A 262 -14.23 -7.04 -14.40
C GLU A 262 -14.86 -6.23 -13.22
N PRO A 263 -14.28 -5.10 -12.76
CA PRO A 263 -14.86 -4.33 -11.68
C PRO A 263 -16.23 -3.77 -12.09
N VAL A 264 -17.18 -3.76 -11.15
CA VAL A 264 -18.55 -3.28 -11.38
C VAL A 264 -18.83 -2.07 -10.52
N SER A 265 -18.97 -0.90 -11.14
CA SER A 265 -19.32 0.38 -10.49
C SER A 265 -19.53 1.46 -11.53
N GLU A 266 -19.97 2.63 -11.10
CA GLU A 266 -19.77 3.87 -11.86
C GLU A 266 -18.27 4.16 -12.04
N ILE A 267 -17.94 4.96 -13.07
CA ILE A 267 -16.56 5.39 -13.33
C ILE A 267 -16.39 6.80 -12.75
N GLY A 268 -15.65 6.91 -11.66
CA GLY A 268 -15.36 8.17 -10.99
C GLY A 268 -15.27 8.08 -9.47
N GLY A 269 -14.78 9.14 -8.85
CA GLY A 269 -14.60 9.22 -7.40
C GLY A 269 -13.60 8.18 -6.87
N MET A 270 -13.83 7.70 -5.66
CA MET A 270 -13.00 6.71 -4.97
C MET A 270 -13.41 5.26 -5.30
N ARG A 271 -13.77 4.99 -6.54
CA ARG A 271 -14.10 3.67 -7.03
C ARG A 271 -12.91 3.05 -7.74
N ARG A 272 -12.87 1.74 -7.81
CA ARG A 272 -11.85 0.98 -8.55
C ARG A 272 -10.42 1.42 -8.25
N CYS A 273 -10.14 1.67 -6.95
CA CYS A 273 -8.78 1.81 -6.44
C CYS A 273 -8.26 0.41 -6.14
N THR A 274 -7.81 -0.31 -7.18
CA THR A 274 -7.73 -1.77 -7.18
C THR A 274 -6.77 -2.33 -6.12
N PHE A 275 -5.51 -1.98 -6.18
CA PHE A 275 -4.50 -2.33 -5.18
C PHE A 275 -4.08 -1.05 -4.46
N HIS A 276 -4.55 -0.89 -3.23
CA HIS A 276 -4.52 0.39 -2.54
C HIS A 276 -3.83 0.30 -1.19
N THR A 277 -2.92 1.23 -0.91
CA THR A 277 -2.27 1.34 0.40
C THR A 277 -2.36 2.74 0.99
N LEU A 278 -2.78 2.81 2.24
CA LEU A 278 -2.64 3.94 3.14
C LEU A 278 -1.58 3.67 4.21
N GLY A 279 -1.05 2.44 4.22
CA GLY A 279 -0.12 1.94 5.22
C GLY A 279 1.34 2.29 4.94
N GLN A 280 2.23 1.53 5.53
CA GLN A 280 3.66 1.72 5.40
C GLN A 280 4.40 0.39 5.30
N GLN A 281 5.57 0.40 4.64
CA GLN A 281 6.37 -0.79 4.36
C GLN A 281 5.54 -1.87 3.65
N THR A 282 4.66 -1.46 2.72
CA THR A 282 3.82 -2.37 1.94
C THR A 282 4.47 -2.68 0.60
N LEU A 283 4.32 -3.91 0.15
CA LEU A 283 4.81 -4.39 -1.12
C LEU A 283 3.66 -5.01 -1.90
N PHE A 284 3.39 -4.46 -3.08
CA PHE A 284 2.54 -5.08 -4.10
C PHE A 284 3.45 -5.54 -5.23
N GLN A 285 3.51 -6.83 -5.50
CA GLN A 285 4.39 -7.33 -6.56
C GLN A 285 3.70 -8.35 -7.46
N ARG A 286 3.99 -8.25 -8.75
CA ARG A 286 3.40 -9.13 -9.77
C ARG A 286 1.87 -9.16 -9.70
N CYS A 287 1.27 -8.00 -9.46
CA CYS A 287 -0.17 -7.82 -9.45
C CYS A 287 -0.65 -7.35 -10.82
N TYR A 288 -1.82 -7.80 -11.22
CA TYR A 288 -2.47 -7.44 -12.47
C TYR A 288 -3.87 -6.88 -12.23
N SER A 289 -4.21 -5.78 -12.90
CA SER A 289 -5.52 -5.12 -12.79
C SER A 289 -6.11 -4.82 -14.17
N GLU A 290 -7.41 -4.99 -14.33
CA GLU A 290 -8.16 -4.54 -15.52
C GLU A 290 -9.17 -3.47 -15.13
N GLN A 291 -9.26 -2.42 -15.97
CA GLN A 291 -10.29 -1.38 -15.92
C GLN A 291 -10.42 -0.68 -14.56
N GLY A 292 -9.32 -0.58 -13.82
CA GLY A 292 -9.26 0.26 -12.62
C GLY A 292 -9.34 1.74 -12.98
N ILE A 293 -9.82 2.57 -12.05
CA ILE A 293 -9.66 4.03 -12.15
C ILE A 293 -8.29 4.40 -11.58
N HIS A 294 -7.88 3.71 -10.52
CA HIS A 294 -6.58 3.84 -9.90
C HIS A 294 -6.06 2.42 -9.59
N ASP A 295 -5.44 1.79 -10.59
CA ASP A 295 -5.07 0.37 -10.50
C ASP A 295 -4.08 0.09 -9.38
N PHE A 296 -3.06 0.96 -9.24
CA PHE A 296 -2.06 0.90 -8.18
C PHE A 296 -2.03 2.24 -7.46
N ALA A 297 -2.58 2.28 -6.25
CA ALA A 297 -2.92 3.51 -5.56
C ALA A 297 -2.27 3.59 -4.17
N ALA A 298 -1.80 4.78 -3.83
CA ALA A 298 -1.42 5.15 -2.49
C ALA A 298 -2.13 6.45 -2.06
N GLY A 299 -2.02 6.85 -0.83
CA GLY A 299 -2.59 8.01 -0.17
C GLY A 299 -3.36 7.52 1.04
N TYR A 300 -3.96 8.29 1.84
CA TYR A 300 -3.77 9.65 2.31
C TYR A 300 -2.69 9.62 3.39
N CYS A 301 -1.66 10.47 3.30
CA CYS A 301 -0.54 10.48 4.24
C CYS A 301 0.11 9.11 4.47
N ALA A 302 0.13 8.24 3.44
CA ALA A 302 0.81 6.96 3.53
C ALA A 302 2.30 7.20 3.78
N ALA A 303 2.75 6.87 5.00
CA ALA A 303 4.08 7.28 5.47
C ALA A 303 5.23 6.54 4.76
N GLY A 304 4.95 5.37 4.19
CA GLY A 304 5.94 4.58 3.46
C GLY A 304 7.15 4.07 4.29
N PRO A 305 8.18 3.58 3.62
CA PRO A 305 8.23 3.35 2.18
C PRO A 305 7.22 2.29 1.71
N ASN A 306 6.65 2.46 0.54
CA ASN A 306 5.74 1.51 -0.08
C ASN A 306 6.18 1.24 -1.52
N ALA A 307 5.98 0.02 -2.02
CA ALA A 307 6.43 -0.35 -3.35
C ALA A 307 5.38 -1.12 -4.15
N PHE A 308 5.28 -0.77 -5.44
CA PHE A 308 4.60 -1.53 -6.49
C PHE A 308 5.67 -2.03 -7.45
N VAL A 309 5.83 -3.36 -7.56
CA VAL A 309 6.95 -3.99 -8.27
C VAL A 309 6.43 -4.99 -9.28
N GLN A 310 6.81 -4.85 -10.56
CA GLN A 310 6.36 -5.72 -11.64
C GLN A 310 4.82 -5.81 -11.72
N CYS A 311 4.15 -4.69 -11.61
CA CYS A 311 2.70 -4.63 -11.69
C CYS A 311 2.25 -4.15 -13.06
N ASP A 312 1.17 -4.72 -13.56
CA ASP A 312 0.62 -4.43 -14.88
C ASP A 312 -0.87 -4.09 -14.79
N SER A 313 -1.29 -3.06 -15.50
CA SER A 313 -2.71 -2.76 -15.69
C SER A 313 -3.10 -2.77 -17.16
N TYR A 314 -4.34 -3.08 -17.42
CA TYR A 314 -4.93 -3.12 -18.74
C TYR A 314 -6.22 -2.31 -18.80
N GLU A 315 -6.35 -1.48 -19.85
CA GLU A 315 -7.50 -0.58 -20.03
C GLU A 315 -7.77 0.30 -18.80
N SER A 316 -6.74 0.89 -18.21
CA SER A 316 -6.89 1.82 -17.09
C SER A 316 -7.78 3.01 -17.45
N LEU A 317 -8.66 3.40 -16.53
CA LEU A 317 -9.64 4.48 -16.72
C LEU A 317 -9.25 5.77 -16.00
N GLY A 318 -8.13 5.78 -15.29
CA GLY A 318 -7.57 6.93 -14.60
C GLY A 318 -6.13 6.68 -14.20
N PHE A 319 -5.49 7.64 -13.55
CA PHE A 319 -4.08 7.54 -13.21
C PHE A 319 -3.79 6.58 -12.05
N SER A 320 -2.62 5.93 -12.08
CA SER A 320 -2.02 5.26 -10.93
C SER A 320 -0.97 6.15 -10.27
N GLY A 321 -0.81 6.01 -8.95
CA GLY A 321 0.05 6.85 -8.13
C GLY A 321 -0.57 7.13 -6.78
N SER A 322 -0.24 8.26 -6.14
CA SER A 322 -0.99 8.70 -4.97
C SER A 322 -2.27 9.41 -5.42
N ILE A 323 -3.40 8.90 -4.98
CA ILE A 323 -4.73 9.40 -5.37
C ILE A 323 -5.26 10.48 -4.43
N ASP A 324 -4.54 10.75 -3.35
CA ASP A 324 -4.88 11.71 -2.31
C ASP A 324 -3.60 12.40 -1.80
N ALA A 325 -3.72 13.19 -0.75
CA ALA A 325 -2.68 14.04 -0.22
C ALA A 325 -1.49 13.27 0.36
N TRP A 326 -0.31 13.74 0.07
CA TRP A 326 0.95 13.61 0.79
C TRP A 326 1.38 12.17 1.15
N ALA A 327 1.21 11.20 0.27
CA ALA A 327 1.92 9.93 0.41
C ALA A 327 3.42 10.15 0.19
N CYS A 328 4.27 9.40 0.86
CA CYS A 328 5.71 9.64 0.82
C CYS A 328 6.50 8.34 0.62
N GLY A 329 7.60 8.44 -0.14
CA GLY A 329 8.50 7.30 -0.35
C GLY A 329 7.85 6.16 -1.11
N LEU A 330 7.12 6.47 -2.17
CA LEU A 330 6.56 5.48 -3.08
C LEU A 330 7.60 5.03 -4.10
N LEU A 331 7.65 3.76 -4.37
CA LEU A 331 8.40 3.17 -5.46
C LEU A 331 7.46 2.46 -6.42
N PHE A 332 7.46 2.88 -7.67
CA PHE A 332 6.90 2.13 -8.79
C PHE A 332 8.07 1.57 -9.59
N ASP A 333 8.26 0.27 -9.57
CA ASP A 333 9.41 -0.42 -10.12
C ASP A 333 8.97 -1.42 -11.20
N VAL A 334 9.24 -1.09 -12.45
CA VAL A 334 8.79 -1.87 -13.61
C VAL A 334 7.27 -2.03 -13.62
N VAL A 335 6.57 -0.91 -13.49
CA VAL A 335 5.12 -0.88 -13.54
C VAL A 335 4.68 -0.40 -14.91
N ASN A 336 3.72 -1.11 -15.51
CA ASN A 336 3.13 -0.76 -16.79
C ASN A 336 1.66 -0.40 -16.62
N ILE A 337 1.29 0.78 -17.13
CA ILE A 337 -0.10 1.27 -17.13
C ILE A 337 -0.56 1.41 -18.57
N ASP A 338 -1.45 0.54 -19.00
CA ASP A 338 -2.11 0.66 -20.29
C ASP A 338 -3.34 1.55 -20.19
N GLY A 339 -3.41 2.53 -21.06
CA GLY A 339 -4.57 3.41 -21.23
C GLY A 339 -4.54 4.70 -20.43
N HIS A 340 -3.68 4.88 -19.43
CA HIS A 340 -3.64 6.08 -18.62
C HIS A 340 -2.25 6.40 -18.03
N ASN A 341 -2.18 7.28 -17.02
CA ASN A 341 -0.98 7.91 -16.52
C ASN A 341 -0.45 7.29 -15.23
N LEU A 342 0.86 7.49 -15.01
CA LEU A 342 1.50 7.45 -13.69
C LEU A 342 1.72 8.90 -13.22
N THR A 343 1.31 9.23 -11.97
CA THR A 343 1.17 10.64 -11.58
C THR A 343 1.73 10.94 -10.19
N PHE A 344 2.75 11.82 -10.16
CA PHE A 344 3.25 12.52 -8.99
C PHE A 344 3.13 14.03 -9.27
N LYS A 345 2.12 14.69 -8.70
CA LYS A 345 1.87 16.12 -8.93
C LYS A 345 1.05 16.79 -7.85
N ASN A 346 0.92 18.10 -7.96
CA ASN A 346 -0.08 18.84 -7.20
C ASN A 346 -1.45 18.66 -7.87
N LEU A 347 -2.37 18.00 -7.18
CA LEU A 347 -3.77 17.80 -7.61
C LEU A 347 -4.63 19.05 -7.36
N GLY A 348 -4.06 20.06 -6.71
CA GLY A 348 -4.72 21.34 -6.45
C GLY A 348 -6.02 21.17 -5.68
N GLN A 349 -7.06 21.81 -6.20
CA GLN A 349 -8.41 21.76 -5.64
C GLN A 349 -9.15 20.47 -6.01
N ASP A 350 -8.70 19.76 -7.04
CA ASP A 350 -9.24 18.47 -7.42
C ASP A 350 -9.14 17.46 -6.26
N LYS A 351 -9.96 16.44 -6.28
CA LYS A 351 -9.98 15.44 -5.21
C LYS A 351 -10.20 16.06 -3.81
N ASN A 352 -11.07 17.06 -3.71
CA ASN A 352 -11.40 17.76 -2.46
C ASN A 352 -10.22 18.50 -1.80
N GLY A 353 -9.32 19.04 -2.59
CA GLY A 353 -8.17 19.79 -2.10
C GLY A 353 -7.01 18.89 -1.70
N ALA A 354 -6.74 17.84 -2.45
CA ALA A 354 -5.64 16.93 -2.20
C ALA A 354 -4.25 17.60 -2.21
N GLY A 355 -4.09 18.71 -2.94
CA GLY A 355 -2.81 19.41 -3.05
C GLY A 355 -1.71 18.51 -3.61
N TRP A 356 -0.50 18.60 -3.09
CA TRP A 356 0.59 17.68 -3.46
C TRP A 356 0.26 16.25 -3.06
N ASN A 357 0.19 15.36 -4.04
CA ASN A 357 -0.22 13.98 -3.81
C ASN A 357 0.92 13.11 -3.25
N THR A 358 2.17 13.43 -3.56
CA THR A 358 3.31 12.64 -3.08
C THR A 358 4.61 13.43 -3.03
N ALA A 359 5.55 12.92 -2.24
CA ALA A 359 6.90 13.42 -2.10
C ALA A 359 7.93 12.30 -1.98
N ASN A 360 9.17 12.57 -2.42
CA ASN A 360 10.32 11.67 -2.29
C ASN A 360 10.06 10.26 -2.87
N SER A 361 9.39 10.23 -4.01
CA SER A 361 8.92 9.03 -4.67
C SER A 361 9.61 8.81 -6.01
N LEU A 362 9.63 7.57 -6.49
CA LEU A 362 10.40 7.14 -7.66
C LEU A 362 9.57 6.29 -8.61
N PHE A 363 9.60 6.64 -9.89
CA PHE A 363 9.28 5.78 -11.01
C PHE A 363 10.57 5.18 -11.57
N TRP A 364 10.73 3.87 -11.50
CA TRP A 364 11.89 3.15 -12.03
C TRP A 364 11.47 2.23 -13.17
N GLN A 365 11.93 2.54 -14.37
CA GLN A 365 11.65 1.76 -15.60
C GLN A 365 10.15 1.47 -15.82
N CYS A 366 9.31 2.45 -15.52
CA CYS A 366 7.87 2.35 -15.72
C CYS A 366 7.48 2.72 -17.15
N THR A 367 6.33 2.22 -17.59
CA THR A 367 5.71 2.54 -18.86
C THR A 367 4.26 2.96 -18.65
N ALA A 368 3.84 4.06 -19.27
CA ALA A 368 2.48 4.57 -19.22
C ALA A 368 2.18 5.39 -20.48
N ALA A 369 0.93 5.81 -20.69
CA ALA A 369 0.60 6.78 -21.74
C ALA A 369 1.33 8.11 -21.48
N GLU A 370 1.26 8.58 -20.23
CA GLU A 370 2.03 9.73 -19.74
C GLU A 370 2.58 9.46 -18.35
N ILE A 371 3.76 9.98 -18.05
CA ILE A 371 4.32 10.04 -16.70
C ILE A 371 4.43 11.49 -16.29
N GLU A 372 3.67 11.86 -15.28
CA GLU A 372 3.69 13.18 -14.64
C GLU A 372 4.55 13.10 -13.38
N CYS A 373 5.71 13.75 -13.39
CA CYS A 373 6.64 13.74 -12.27
C CYS A 373 7.03 15.17 -11.90
N TYR A 374 6.36 15.73 -10.90
CA TYR A 374 6.59 17.07 -10.37
C TYR A 374 7.21 17.02 -8.98
N ALA A 375 7.98 18.04 -8.63
CA ALA A 375 8.63 18.17 -7.34
C ALA A 375 7.92 19.17 -6.42
N PRO A 376 7.45 18.77 -5.22
CA PRO A 376 6.88 19.71 -4.27
C PRO A 376 7.87 20.77 -3.79
N ALA A 377 9.10 20.36 -3.49
CA ALA A 377 10.20 21.21 -3.03
C ALA A 377 11.55 20.51 -3.26
N LYS A 378 12.65 21.22 -3.05
CA LYS A 378 14.00 20.65 -3.23
C LYS A 378 14.32 19.48 -2.28
N ASP A 379 13.74 19.47 -1.10
CA ASP A 379 13.85 18.41 -0.09
C ASP A 379 12.70 17.40 -0.13
N ALA A 380 11.85 17.53 -1.14
CA ALA A 380 10.70 16.67 -1.40
C ALA A 380 10.64 16.24 -2.88
N MET A 381 11.79 15.88 -3.44
CA MET A 381 11.98 15.62 -4.86
C MET A 381 11.39 14.27 -5.30
N ASN A 382 10.49 14.28 -6.27
CA ASN A 382 10.05 13.09 -6.98
C ASN A 382 10.94 12.84 -8.20
N ARG A 383 11.11 11.56 -8.58
CA ARG A 383 12.06 11.11 -9.60
C ARG A 383 11.45 10.14 -10.58
N ALA A 384 11.96 10.14 -11.82
CA ALA A 384 11.58 9.18 -12.85
C ALA A 384 12.81 8.77 -13.67
N TYR A 385 13.22 7.51 -13.56
CA TYR A 385 14.44 6.99 -14.18
C TYR A 385 14.15 5.79 -15.10
N GLY A 386 14.65 5.85 -16.33
CA GLY A 386 14.52 4.77 -17.30
C GLY A 386 13.11 4.53 -17.80
N CYS A 387 12.24 5.52 -17.68
CA CYS A 387 10.82 5.41 -18.01
C CYS A 387 10.54 5.63 -19.50
N TRP A 388 9.43 5.07 -19.97
CA TRP A 388 8.96 5.17 -21.35
C TRP A 388 7.51 5.68 -21.37
N ALA A 389 7.31 6.90 -21.84
CA ALA A 389 6.00 7.57 -21.85
C ALA A 389 6.08 8.90 -22.64
N GLN A 390 4.97 9.62 -22.69
CA GLN A 390 4.97 11.05 -22.75
C GLN A 390 5.32 11.61 -21.37
N PHE A 391 6.15 12.67 -21.30
CA PHE A 391 6.68 13.16 -20.02
C PHE A 391 6.23 14.57 -19.72
N SER A 392 5.84 14.84 -18.47
CA SER A 392 5.59 16.18 -17.96
C SER A 392 6.05 16.33 -16.52
N GLY A 393 6.45 17.54 -16.15
CA GLY A 393 6.82 17.89 -14.76
C GLY A 393 8.27 18.29 -14.61
N ASP A 394 8.56 18.91 -13.47
CA ASP A 394 9.84 19.49 -13.07
C ASP A 394 10.58 18.63 -12.00
N GLY A 395 10.15 17.40 -11.83
CA GLY A 395 10.87 16.42 -11.03
C GLY A 395 12.25 16.07 -11.60
N GLU A 396 12.95 15.19 -10.95
CA GLU A 396 14.27 14.74 -11.43
C GLU A 396 14.10 13.60 -12.44
N TRP A 397 14.57 13.82 -13.67
CA TRP A 397 14.49 12.89 -14.77
C TRP A 397 15.87 12.35 -15.17
N ALA A 398 15.97 11.04 -15.39
CA ALA A 398 17.17 10.43 -15.93
C ALA A 398 16.84 9.28 -16.89
N GLN A 399 17.60 9.20 -18.00
CA GLN A 399 17.51 8.11 -18.97
C GLN A 399 16.08 7.90 -19.52
N SER A 400 15.33 8.97 -19.75
CA SER A 400 14.01 8.90 -20.37
C SER A 400 14.09 8.22 -21.75
N ASN A 401 13.17 7.30 -22.02
CA ASN A 401 13.16 6.44 -23.22
C ASN A 401 14.45 5.63 -23.40
N ASN A 402 15.07 5.20 -22.31
CA ASN A 402 16.25 4.36 -22.34
C ASN A 402 16.23 3.40 -21.14
N HIS A 403 16.72 2.19 -21.34
CA HIS A 403 16.81 1.22 -20.26
C HIS A 403 17.97 1.52 -19.33
N VAL A 404 17.75 1.32 -18.04
CA VAL A 404 18.78 1.45 -17.00
C VAL A 404 19.03 0.11 -16.30
N GLN A 405 20.12 0.03 -15.59
CA GLN A 405 20.45 -1.11 -14.73
C GLN A 405 20.49 -0.64 -13.27
N PRO A 406 20.08 -1.49 -12.32
CA PRO A 406 19.53 -2.83 -12.49
C PRO A 406 18.12 -2.82 -13.10
N ARG A 407 17.64 -3.93 -13.64
CA ARG A 407 16.28 -4.01 -14.21
C ARG A 407 15.21 -3.66 -13.19
N SER A 408 15.31 -4.17 -11.97
CA SER A 408 14.50 -3.76 -10.82
C SER A 408 15.38 -3.24 -9.71
N ILE A 409 15.13 -2.01 -9.28
CA ILE A 409 15.88 -1.43 -8.17
C ILE A 409 15.44 -2.05 -6.83
N PHE A 410 14.18 -2.43 -6.70
CA PHE A 410 13.68 -3.09 -5.50
C PHE A 410 14.43 -4.40 -5.22
N TYR A 411 14.53 -5.28 -6.21
CA TYR A 411 15.21 -6.56 -6.02
C TYR A 411 16.71 -6.41 -5.85
N ALA A 412 17.34 -5.45 -6.53
CA ALA A 412 18.74 -5.16 -6.34
C ALA A 412 19.06 -4.68 -4.92
N GLN A 413 18.26 -3.76 -4.38
CA GLN A 413 18.39 -3.28 -3.00
C GLN A 413 18.07 -4.37 -1.98
N LEU A 414 17.10 -5.23 -2.28
CA LEU A 414 16.75 -6.36 -1.41
C LEU A 414 17.91 -7.35 -1.31
N GLU A 415 18.51 -7.69 -2.44
CA GLU A 415 19.66 -8.59 -2.52
C GLU A 415 20.86 -8.00 -1.76
N GLU A 416 21.20 -6.74 -1.99
CA GLU A 416 22.29 -6.06 -1.27
C GLU A 416 22.07 -6.07 0.25
N ARG A 417 20.86 -5.71 0.70
CA ARG A 417 20.53 -5.60 2.12
C ARG A 417 20.49 -6.95 2.84
N LEU A 418 19.98 -7.99 2.20
CA LEU A 418 19.77 -9.30 2.81
C LEU A 418 20.84 -10.31 2.41
N ASN A 419 21.77 -9.95 1.53
CA ASN A 419 22.75 -10.85 0.94
C ASN A 419 22.13 -12.16 0.42
N LYS A 420 20.98 -12.04 -0.23
CA LYS A 420 20.20 -13.15 -0.81
C LYS A 420 20.05 -12.93 -2.31
N GLU A 421 20.21 -13.98 -3.08
CA GLU A 421 19.96 -13.93 -4.51
C GLU A 421 18.44 -13.83 -4.78
N CYS A 422 18.03 -12.78 -5.49
CA CYS A 422 16.66 -12.57 -5.95
C CYS A 422 16.51 -12.92 -7.45
N ALA A 423 17.42 -13.73 -7.98
CA ALA A 423 17.52 -13.99 -9.42
C ALA A 423 16.23 -14.62 -10.00
N GLU A 424 15.56 -15.47 -9.27
CA GLU A 424 14.31 -16.08 -9.72
C GLU A 424 13.21 -15.04 -9.89
N ARG A 425 13.05 -14.15 -8.93
CA ARG A 425 12.08 -13.04 -9.01
C ARG A 425 12.44 -12.07 -10.12
N ALA A 426 13.71 -11.72 -10.25
CA ALA A 426 14.21 -10.84 -11.31
C ALA A 426 14.07 -11.46 -12.73
N ARG A 427 14.15 -12.75 -12.88
CA ARG A 427 13.97 -13.45 -14.18
C ARG A 427 12.55 -13.34 -14.74
N ILE A 428 11.57 -13.02 -13.94
CA ILE A 428 10.22 -12.80 -14.41
C ILE A 428 10.12 -11.49 -15.20
N LEU A 429 11.03 -10.53 -14.95
CA LEU A 429 11.03 -9.18 -15.50
C LEU A 429 11.40 -9.05 -17.00
N PRO A 430 12.29 -9.86 -17.58
CA PRO A 430 12.89 -9.52 -18.87
C PRO A 430 11.99 -9.64 -20.07
N ARG A 431 10.78 -10.08 -19.93
CA ARG A 431 9.89 -10.35 -21.05
C ARG A 431 9.54 -9.14 -21.86
N ASN A 432 9.62 -7.99 -21.26
CA ASN A 432 9.25 -6.75 -21.89
C ASN A 432 10.35 -5.73 -21.76
N THR A 433 11.45 -5.98 -22.47
CA THR A 433 12.56 -5.04 -22.57
C THR A 433 12.33 -3.98 -23.64
N SER A 434 11.33 -4.14 -24.49
CA SER A 434 10.93 -3.14 -25.46
C SER A 434 9.96 -2.15 -24.82
N ALA A 435 9.99 -0.91 -25.25
CA ALA A 435 9.09 0.16 -24.85
C ALA A 435 7.67 -0.01 -25.40
N THR A 436 7.13 -1.17 -25.40
CA THR A 436 5.72 -1.37 -25.70
C THR A 436 4.94 -1.18 -24.44
N SER A 437 3.97 -0.32 -24.53
CA SER A 437 3.21 0.21 -23.43
C SER A 437 2.33 -0.81 -22.72
N SER A 438 2.04 -1.95 -23.29
CA SER A 438 1.03 -2.84 -22.70
C SER A 438 1.50 -4.28 -22.72
N PRO A 439 1.57 -4.96 -21.57
CA PRO A 439 1.64 -6.41 -21.58
C PRO A 439 0.33 -6.96 -22.19
N THR A 440 0.43 -8.05 -22.92
CA THR A 440 -0.79 -8.79 -23.24
C THR A 440 -1.34 -9.40 -21.94
N VAL A 441 -2.65 -9.65 -21.90
CA VAL A 441 -3.29 -10.31 -20.74
C VAL A 441 -2.60 -11.64 -20.42
N GLU A 442 -2.22 -12.39 -21.45
CA GLU A 442 -1.51 -13.67 -21.32
C GLU A 442 -0.15 -13.50 -20.63
N VAL A 443 0.62 -12.48 -21.01
CA VAL A 443 1.93 -12.18 -20.39
C VAL A 443 1.77 -11.78 -18.94
N ALA A 444 0.81 -10.91 -18.62
CA ALA A 444 0.56 -10.51 -17.26
C ALA A 444 0.08 -11.67 -16.38
N MET A 445 -0.83 -12.51 -16.91
CA MET A 445 -1.28 -13.72 -16.20
C MET A 445 -0.17 -14.75 -16.03
N GLU A 446 0.78 -14.81 -16.95
CA GLU A 446 1.94 -15.69 -16.81
C GLU A 446 2.92 -15.19 -15.76
N LEU A 447 3.08 -13.85 -15.63
CA LEU A 447 3.88 -13.24 -14.58
C LEU A 447 3.28 -13.46 -13.18
N ALA A 448 1.96 -13.61 -13.09
CA ALA A 448 1.24 -13.85 -11.84
C ALA A 448 1.15 -15.34 -11.45
N LYS A 449 1.74 -16.25 -12.23
CA LYS A 449 1.85 -17.69 -11.89
C LYS A 449 3.07 -17.95 -11.01
#